data_416c7b1845739ed546daadd48edbdb16
#
_entry.id   416c7b1845739ed546daadd48edbdb16
#
_cell.length_a   1.000
_cell.length_b   1.000
_cell.length_c   1.000
_cell.angle_alpha   90.00
_cell.angle_beta   90.00
_cell.angle_gamma   90.00
#
_symmetry.space_group_name_H-M   'P 1'
#
loop_
_entity.id
_entity.type
_entity.pdbx_description
1 polymer ?
#
loop_
_entity_poly.entity_id
_entity_poly.type
_entity_poly.pdbx_seq_one_letter_code
_entity_poly.pdbx_strand_id
1 'polypeptide(L)'
;MADPVTEVLAGQAGPVFDYRAVLRQMLEANASDLHLKVGCAPTLRVNGELRNLPLAPMRSDDMKTLADQIMPPKRQKEFGEMKEADFALGVPGIGRFRVNAYQQRGTIAYAFRIVPFQAHTIAELNLPAVLETIALKPRGLVLVTGVTGSGKSTALAAMIQYINQNRNANIITIEDPIEFLHRDNKSHINQREVGTDTASFAQALRRVLRQDPDILLVGEIRDLDTLDTAMKAADTGHLVFSTLHTTDATQTINRILSFYPPHQQAEVRFLLASALEAVISLRLVPRSDKPGRVPAAEVLINTAAVRENIRDMTKSLNIPELIADGTVQYGMQSFDQSLMNWYKKGVISYENALYYATNPSEFALRIQGVAGASETSWDNIQQDVVT
;
A
#
# COMPACT_ATOMS: atom_id res chain seq x y z
N MET A 1 -68.78 -20.71 17.14
CA MET A 1 -67.93 -21.37 16.13
C MET A 1 -66.89 -20.34 15.72
N ALA A 2 -65.70 -20.46 16.24
CA ALA A 2 -64.62 -19.58 15.93
C ALA A 2 -63.89 -20.11 14.68
N ASP A 3 -63.51 -19.19 13.81
CA ASP A 3 -62.96 -19.41 12.50
C ASP A 3 -61.50 -19.97 12.60
N PRO A 4 -61.14 -21.06 11.95
CA PRO A 4 -59.86 -21.74 12.12
C PRO A 4 -58.74 -21.20 11.20
N VAL A 5 -58.77 -19.95 10.75
CA VAL A 5 -57.80 -19.39 9.80
C VAL A 5 -56.76 -18.45 10.45
N THR A 6 -56.79 -18.23 11.75
CA THR A 6 -55.91 -17.26 12.41
C THR A 6 -54.69 -17.87 13.15
N GLU A 7 -54.37 -19.14 12.94
CA GLU A 7 -53.31 -19.84 13.71
C GLU A 7 -52.14 -20.39 12.83
N VAL A 8 -51.82 -19.81 11.69
CA VAL A 8 -50.69 -20.26 10.87
C VAL A 8 -49.81 -19.10 10.43
N LEU A 9 -49.36 -18.23 11.31
CA LEU A 9 -48.24 -17.30 11.07
C LEU A 9 -47.43 -17.00 12.33
N ALA A 10 -47.26 -17.96 13.22
CA ALA A 10 -46.15 -17.97 14.15
C ALA A 10 -44.93 -18.49 13.37
N GLY A 11 -44.26 -17.61 12.59
CA GLY A 11 -43.09 -17.95 11.85
C GLY A 11 -42.00 -18.47 12.77
N GLN A 12 -41.63 -19.74 12.58
CA GLN A 12 -40.42 -20.29 13.14
C GLN A 12 -39.28 -19.36 12.72
N ALA A 13 -38.65 -18.65 13.67
CA ALA A 13 -37.40 -17.95 13.46
C ALA A 13 -36.38 -18.99 12.99
N GLY A 14 -36.13 -19.04 11.71
CA GLY A 14 -35.06 -19.87 11.15
C GLY A 14 -33.74 -19.54 11.85
N PRO A 15 -32.75 -20.42 11.79
CA PRO A 15 -31.45 -20.19 12.43
C PRO A 15 -30.92 -18.81 12.05
N VAL A 16 -30.52 -18.03 13.06
CA VAL A 16 -29.92 -16.71 12.86
C VAL A 16 -28.68 -16.87 11.96
N PHE A 17 -28.56 -16.02 10.94
CA PHE A 17 -27.41 -16.05 10.03
C PHE A 17 -26.10 -15.84 10.80
N ASP A 18 -25.25 -16.87 10.81
CA ASP A 18 -23.94 -16.82 11.45
C ASP A 18 -22.88 -16.27 10.48
N TYR A 19 -22.72 -14.95 10.48
CA TYR A 19 -21.71 -14.30 9.66
C TYR A 19 -20.28 -14.73 10.01
N ARG A 20 -20.00 -15.13 11.26
CA ARG A 20 -18.66 -15.56 11.67
C ARG A 20 -18.29 -16.90 11.04
N ALA A 21 -19.25 -17.82 10.93
CA ALA A 21 -19.05 -19.08 10.22
C ALA A 21 -18.77 -18.84 8.73
N VAL A 22 -19.50 -17.92 8.10
CA VAL A 22 -19.27 -17.57 6.68
C VAL A 22 -17.91 -16.88 6.47
N LEU A 23 -17.49 -16.00 7.39
CA LEU A 23 -16.16 -15.38 7.31
C LEU A 23 -15.02 -16.41 7.51
N ARG A 24 -15.21 -17.45 8.33
CA ARG A 24 -14.24 -18.57 8.41
C ARG A 24 -14.16 -19.33 7.08
N GLN A 25 -15.28 -19.66 6.47
CA GLN A 25 -15.31 -20.31 5.16
C GLN A 25 -14.64 -19.44 4.08
N MET A 26 -14.79 -18.11 4.14
CA MET A 26 -14.09 -17.19 3.27
C MET A 26 -12.56 -17.32 3.38
N LEU A 27 -12.02 -17.44 4.62
CA LEU A 27 -10.61 -17.66 4.86
C LEU A 27 -10.12 -19.03 4.39
N GLU A 28 -10.85 -20.11 4.74
CA GLU A 28 -10.53 -21.48 4.34
C GLU A 28 -10.52 -21.66 2.82
N ALA A 29 -11.42 -20.96 2.11
CA ALA A 29 -11.47 -20.95 0.66
C ALA A 29 -10.43 -20.03 0.01
N ASN A 30 -9.61 -19.30 0.79
CA ASN A 30 -8.69 -18.26 0.32
C ASN A 30 -9.40 -17.25 -0.62
N ALA A 31 -10.62 -16.86 -0.25
CA ALA A 31 -11.42 -15.91 -1.01
C ALA A 31 -11.01 -14.47 -0.70
N SER A 32 -11.00 -13.62 -1.72
CA SER A 32 -10.68 -12.20 -1.56
C SER A 32 -11.86 -11.37 -1.05
N ASP A 33 -13.07 -11.70 -1.48
CA ASP A 33 -14.28 -10.95 -1.16
C ASP A 33 -15.44 -11.90 -0.84
N LEU A 34 -16.35 -11.42 0.04
CA LEU A 34 -17.66 -12.02 0.32
C LEU A 34 -18.75 -11.01 -0.03
N HIS A 35 -19.74 -11.43 -0.77
CA HIS A 35 -20.91 -10.64 -1.13
C HIS A 35 -22.17 -11.23 -0.49
N LEU A 36 -22.91 -10.39 0.23
CA LEU A 36 -24.20 -10.71 0.83
C LEU A 36 -25.28 -9.83 0.20
N LYS A 37 -26.34 -10.45 -0.27
CA LYS A 37 -27.44 -9.76 -0.97
C LYS A 37 -28.74 -10.54 -0.74
N VAL A 38 -29.84 -9.84 -0.48
CA VAL A 38 -31.16 -10.46 -0.30
C VAL A 38 -31.55 -11.26 -1.53
N GLY A 39 -32.07 -12.47 -1.32
CA GLY A 39 -32.48 -13.39 -2.38
C GLY A 39 -31.35 -14.19 -3.04
N CYS A 40 -30.11 -14.02 -2.58
CA CYS A 40 -28.96 -14.78 -3.06
C CYS A 40 -28.27 -15.49 -1.89
N ALA A 41 -27.71 -16.67 -2.12
CA ALA A 41 -26.81 -17.31 -1.18
C ALA A 41 -25.55 -16.44 -0.96
N PRO A 42 -24.90 -16.49 0.21
CA PRO A 42 -23.60 -15.87 0.41
C PRO A 42 -22.63 -16.28 -0.68
N THR A 43 -21.97 -15.33 -1.32
CA THR A 43 -21.15 -15.54 -2.52
C THR A 43 -19.71 -15.11 -2.26
N LEU A 44 -18.76 -16.01 -2.43
CA LEU A 44 -17.33 -15.76 -2.31
C LEU A 44 -16.70 -15.43 -3.67
N ARG A 45 -15.67 -14.58 -3.67
CA ARG A 45 -14.78 -14.41 -4.81
C ARG A 45 -13.49 -15.18 -4.57
N VAL A 46 -13.27 -16.25 -5.33
CA VAL A 46 -12.10 -17.13 -5.24
C VAL A 46 -11.37 -17.11 -6.59
N ASN A 47 -10.11 -16.71 -6.61
CA ASN A 47 -9.30 -16.58 -7.84
C ASN A 47 -9.97 -15.75 -8.95
N GLY A 48 -10.69 -14.68 -8.54
CA GLY A 48 -11.41 -13.81 -9.47
C GLY A 48 -12.84 -14.25 -9.84
N GLU A 49 -13.21 -15.52 -9.57
CA GLU A 49 -14.53 -16.08 -9.88
C GLU A 49 -15.49 -15.98 -8.69
N LEU A 50 -16.76 -15.73 -8.95
CA LEU A 50 -17.81 -15.75 -7.94
C LEU A 50 -18.35 -17.17 -7.74
N ARG A 51 -18.39 -17.64 -6.49
CA ARG A 51 -18.86 -18.96 -6.09
C ARG A 51 -19.87 -18.85 -4.95
N ASN A 52 -21.07 -19.37 -5.14
CA ASN A 52 -22.08 -19.40 -4.09
C ASN A 52 -21.70 -20.45 -3.05
N LEU A 53 -21.88 -20.11 -1.77
CA LEU A 53 -21.83 -21.08 -0.70
C LEU A 53 -23.11 -21.96 -0.70
N PRO A 54 -23.04 -23.21 -0.25
CA PRO A 54 -24.20 -24.10 -0.14
C PRO A 54 -25.06 -23.73 1.08
N LEU A 55 -25.53 -22.48 1.12
CA LEU A 55 -26.33 -21.90 2.20
C LEU A 55 -27.65 -21.35 1.62
N ALA A 56 -28.65 -21.19 2.49
CA ALA A 56 -29.93 -20.59 2.09
C ALA A 56 -29.73 -19.14 1.58
N PRO A 57 -30.57 -18.66 0.63
CA PRO A 57 -30.58 -17.26 0.23
C PRO A 57 -30.84 -16.32 1.42
N MET A 58 -30.12 -15.20 1.45
CA MET A 58 -30.24 -14.18 2.48
C MET A 58 -31.62 -13.54 2.50
N ARG A 59 -32.20 -13.37 3.68
CA ARG A 59 -33.46 -12.67 3.88
C ARG A 59 -33.23 -11.21 4.29
N SER A 60 -34.23 -10.35 4.11
CA SER A 60 -34.14 -8.93 4.47
C SER A 60 -33.85 -8.72 5.98
N ASP A 61 -34.43 -9.58 6.83
CA ASP A 61 -34.23 -9.48 8.28
C ASP A 61 -32.84 -9.94 8.72
N ASP A 62 -32.24 -10.94 8.01
CA ASP A 62 -30.85 -11.35 8.24
C ASP A 62 -29.89 -10.18 7.98
N MET A 63 -30.15 -9.39 6.92
CA MET A 63 -29.32 -8.25 6.54
C MET A 63 -29.45 -7.09 7.54
N LYS A 64 -30.64 -6.85 8.10
CA LYS A 64 -30.85 -5.84 9.14
C LYS A 64 -30.17 -6.26 10.46
N THR A 65 -30.40 -7.50 10.88
CA THR A 65 -29.75 -8.06 12.08
C THR A 65 -28.23 -8.00 11.96
N LEU A 66 -27.69 -8.27 10.79
CA LEU A 66 -26.25 -8.15 10.53
C LEU A 66 -25.78 -6.69 10.69
N ALA A 67 -26.56 -5.69 10.19
CA ALA A 67 -26.22 -4.28 10.38
C ALA A 67 -26.08 -3.93 11.87
N ASP A 68 -27.03 -4.38 12.70
CA ASP A 68 -27.01 -4.13 14.14
C ASP A 68 -25.82 -4.79 14.85
N GLN A 69 -25.36 -5.95 14.34
CA GLN A 69 -24.26 -6.71 14.93
C GLN A 69 -22.87 -6.18 14.56
N ILE A 70 -22.67 -5.69 13.32
CA ILE A 70 -21.33 -5.39 12.81
C ILE A 70 -21.08 -3.91 12.56
N MET A 71 -22.12 -3.09 12.39
CA MET A 71 -21.99 -1.69 12.02
C MET A 71 -21.89 -0.80 13.27
N PRO A 72 -20.77 -0.04 13.45
CA PRO A 72 -20.65 0.88 14.58
C PRO A 72 -21.74 1.96 14.57
N PRO A 73 -22.20 2.48 15.73
CA PRO A 73 -23.29 3.45 15.80
C PRO A 73 -23.12 4.68 14.91
N LYS A 74 -21.90 5.20 14.80
CA LYS A 74 -21.56 6.32 13.90
C LYS A 74 -21.85 5.95 12.43
N ARG A 75 -21.51 4.75 12.03
CA ARG A 75 -21.70 4.26 10.65
C ARG A 75 -23.16 3.88 10.38
N GLN A 76 -23.90 3.46 11.39
CA GLN A 76 -25.35 3.28 11.27
C GLN A 76 -26.06 4.61 10.95
N LYS A 77 -25.65 5.69 11.63
CA LYS A 77 -26.16 7.03 11.34
C LYS A 77 -25.82 7.48 9.91
N GLU A 78 -24.57 7.33 9.51
CA GLU A 78 -24.09 7.63 8.16
C GLU A 78 -24.88 6.83 7.10
N PHE A 79 -25.04 5.52 7.32
CA PHE A 79 -25.84 4.65 6.46
C PHE A 79 -27.31 5.10 6.37
N GLY A 80 -27.90 5.55 7.46
CA GLY A 80 -29.26 6.11 7.48
C GLY A 80 -29.42 7.31 6.57
N GLU A 81 -28.40 8.16 6.50
CA GLU A 81 -28.38 9.41 5.71
C GLU A 81 -27.95 9.15 4.26
N MET A 82 -26.81 8.49 4.06
CA MET A 82 -26.13 8.35 2.77
C MET A 82 -26.53 7.08 1.99
N LYS A 83 -27.18 6.10 2.64
CA LYS A 83 -27.55 4.78 2.10
C LYS A 83 -26.36 3.91 1.75
N GLU A 84 -25.18 4.28 2.19
CA GLU A 84 -23.94 3.51 2.14
C GLU A 84 -23.04 3.88 3.33
N ALA A 85 -22.18 2.95 3.73
CA ALA A 85 -21.17 3.16 4.76
C ALA A 85 -19.99 2.22 4.58
N ASP A 86 -18.78 2.76 4.71
CA ASP A 86 -17.54 2.00 4.73
C ASP A 86 -17.01 1.92 6.15
N PHE A 87 -16.61 0.71 6.58
CA PHE A 87 -16.01 0.53 7.91
C PHE A 87 -15.13 -0.72 7.96
N ALA A 88 -14.22 -0.73 8.94
CA ALA A 88 -13.44 -1.91 9.26
C ALA A 88 -14.15 -2.75 10.31
N LEU A 89 -14.13 -4.07 10.13
CA LEU A 89 -14.67 -5.06 11.06
C LEU A 89 -13.55 -6.00 11.51
N GLY A 90 -13.18 -5.92 12.79
CA GLY A 90 -12.30 -6.90 13.42
C GLY A 90 -13.13 -8.02 14.05
N VAL A 91 -12.87 -9.27 13.66
CA VAL A 91 -13.53 -10.44 14.24
C VAL A 91 -12.49 -11.27 14.98
N PRO A 92 -12.52 -11.31 16.34
CA PRO A 92 -11.54 -12.06 17.14
C PRO A 92 -11.43 -13.51 16.70
N GLY A 93 -10.20 -14.00 16.49
CA GLY A 93 -9.90 -15.37 16.07
C GLY A 93 -10.20 -15.67 14.59
N ILE A 94 -10.66 -14.70 13.82
CA ILE A 94 -10.93 -14.85 12.37
C ILE A 94 -10.06 -13.87 11.57
N GLY A 95 -10.26 -12.55 11.72
CA GLY A 95 -9.50 -11.59 10.94
C GLY A 95 -10.09 -10.18 10.97
N ARG A 96 -9.52 -9.31 10.14
CA ARG A 96 -10.03 -7.96 9.87
C ARG A 96 -10.55 -7.89 8.44
N PHE A 97 -11.66 -7.20 8.28
CA PHE A 97 -12.35 -7.05 7.01
C PHE A 97 -12.65 -5.59 6.77
N ARG A 98 -12.56 -5.15 5.53
CA ARG A 98 -13.20 -3.92 5.05
C ARG A 98 -14.61 -4.27 4.64
N VAL A 99 -15.57 -3.55 5.12
CA VAL A 99 -16.99 -3.76 4.84
C VAL A 99 -17.56 -2.52 4.20
N ASN A 100 -18.09 -2.67 3.00
CA ASN A 100 -18.97 -1.70 2.39
C ASN A 100 -20.41 -2.19 2.53
N ALA A 101 -21.24 -1.44 3.23
CA ALA A 101 -22.68 -1.66 3.33
C ALA A 101 -23.38 -0.65 2.40
N TYR A 102 -24.29 -1.09 1.56
CA TYR A 102 -25.00 -0.22 0.63
C TYR A 102 -26.44 -0.66 0.43
N GLN A 103 -27.30 0.30 0.10
CA GLN A 103 -28.70 0.02 -0.21
C GLN A 103 -28.87 -0.27 -1.71
N GLN A 104 -29.56 -1.38 -2.03
CA GLN A 104 -29.94 -1.73 -3.38
C GLN A 104 -31.40 -2.21 -3.41
N ARG A 105 -32.24 -1.64 -4.30
CA ARG A 105 -33.68 -2.02 -4.44
C ARG A 105 -34.43 -2.04 -3.10
N GLY A 106 -34.13 -1.10 -2.20
CA GLY A 106 -34.78 -0.98 -0.90
C GLY A 106 -34.26 -1.95 0.17
N THR A 107 -33.27 -2.79 -0.13
CA THR A 107 -32.66 -3.74 0.81
C THR A 107 -31.17 -3.46 1.02
N ILE A 108 -30.63 -3.87 2.17
CA ILE A 108 -29.20 -3.76 2.47
C ILE A 108 -28.44 -4.86 1.74
N ALA A 109 -27.25 -4.53 1.22
CA ALA A 109 -26.26 -5.46 0.73
C ALA A 109 -24.89 -5.16 1.33
N TYR A 110 -24.01 -6.16 1.38
CA TYR A 110 -22.66 -6.03 1.91
C TYR A 110 -21.63 -6.61 0.96
N ALA A 111 -20.49 -5.92 0.87
CA ALA A 111 -19.26 -6.47 0.32
C ALA A 111 -18.20 -6.46 1.43
N PHE A 112 -17.65 -7.63 1.75
CA PHE A 112 -16.54 -7.78 2.68
C PHE A 112 -15.28 -8.07 1.89
N ARG A 113 -14.20 -7.39 2.19
CA ARG A 113 -12.86 -7.69 1.68
C ARG A 113 -11.94 -8.02 2.83
N ILE A 114 -11.20 -9.12 2.72
CA ILE A 114 -10.24 -9.50 3.74
C ILE A 114 -9.05 -8.53 3.75
N VAL A 115 -8.59 -8.17 4.96
CA VAL A 115 -7.31 -7.51 5.19
C VAL A 115 -6.30 -8.60 5.54
N PRO A 116 -5.29 -8.86 4.70
CA PRO A 116 -4.37 -9.97 4.91
C PRO A 116 -3.48 -9.78 6.14
N PHE A 117 -3.17 -10.87 6.83
CA PHE A 117 -2.31 -10.91 8.02
C PHE A 117 -0.81 -11.02 7.71
N GLN A 118 -0.44 -11.32 6.48
CA GLN A 118 0.95 -11.51 6.11
C GLN A 118 1.31 -10.58 4.96
N ALA A 119 2.31 -9.75 5.18
CA ALA A 119 3.04 -9.11 4.12
C ALA A 119 4.03 -10.12 3.53
N HIS A 120 4.16 -10.13 2.21
CA HIS A 120 5.22 -10.85 1.53
C HIS A 120 6.58 -10.26 1.90
N THR A 121 7.65 -11.03 1.77
CA THR A 121 9.01 -10.54 1.92
C THR A 121 9.42 -9.68 0.71
N ILE A 122 10.45 -8.86 0.89
CA ILE A 122 11.04 -8.03 -0.19
C ILE A 122 11.46 -8.93 -1.37
N ALA A 123 12.08 -10.07 -1.07
CA ALA A 123 12.52 -11.06 -2.07
C ALA A 123 11.35 -11.72 -2.82
N GLU A 124 10.30 -12.18 -2.12
CA GLU A 124 9.11 -12.78 -2.75
C GLU A 124 8.39 -11.80 -3.69
N LEU A 125 8.43 -10.51 -3.37
CA LEU A 125 7.88 -9.46 -4.21
C LEU A 125 8.78 -9.11 -5.40
N ASN A 126 9.97 -9.68 -5.49
CA ASN A 126 11.00 -9.32 -6.47
C ASN A 126 11.38 -7.84 -6.43
N LEU A 127 11.38 -7.26 -5.25
CA LEU A 127 11.85 -5.89 -5.02
C LEU A 127 13.38 -5.87 -4.87
N PRO A 128 14.06 -4.74 -5.19
CA PRO A 128 15.50 -4.62 -5.04
C PRO A 128 15.97 -4.90 -3.60
N ALA A 129 17.03 -5.69 -3.43
CA ALA A 129 17.56 -6.07 -2.12
C ALA A 129 18.00 -4.85 -1.27
N VAL A 130 18.38 -3.75 -1.91
CA VAL A 130 18.75 -2.50 -1.22
C VAL A 130 17.62 -1.94 -0.34
N LEU A 131 16.35 -2.32 -0.58
CA LEU A 131 15.24 -1.96 0.28
C LEU A 131 15.39 -2.50 1.70
N GLU A 132 16.07 -3.62 1.88
CA GLU A 132 16.40 -4.19 3.19
C GLU A 132 17.33 -3.26 3.98
N THR A 133 18.36 -2.72 3.30
CA THR A 133 19.27 -1.74 3.88
C THR A 133 18.57 -0.42 4.20
N ILE A 134 17.69 0.05 3.31
CA ILE A 134 16.89 1.26 3.53
C ILE A 134 15.94 1.07 4.72
N ALA A 135 15.31 -0.10 4.84
CA ALA A 135 14.39 -0.41 5.92
C ALA A 135 15.05 -0.38 7.31
N LEU A 136 16.33 -0.70 7.41
CA LEU A 136 17.08 -0.73 8.67
C LEU A 136 17.81 0.59 9.00
N LYS A 137 17.61 1.65 8.23
CA LYS A 137 18.19 2.96 8.55
C LYS A 137 17.73 3.45 9.92
N PRO A 138 18.60 4.13 10.67
CA PRO A 138 18.25 4.60 12.00
C PRO A 138 17.19 5.70 11.99
N ARG A 139 17.18 6.55 10.97
CA ARG A 139 16.31 7.72 10.83
C ARG A 139 16.26 8.18 9.37
N GLY A 140 15.33 9.07 9.06
CA GLY A 140 15.20 9.73 7.77
C GLY A 140 13.83 9.48 7.14
N LEU A 141 13.54 10.18 6.07
CA LEU A 141 12.29 10.07 5.31
C LEU A 141 12.48 9.12 4.12
N VAL A 142 11.70 8.06 4.08
CA VAL A 142 11.64 7.11 2.95
C VAL A 142 10.29 7.26 2.27
N LEU A 143 10.30 7.56 0.99
CA LEU A 143 9.09 7.76 0.20
C LEU A 143 8.92 6.63 -0.82
N VAL A 144 7.76 5.96 -0.78
CA VAL A 144 7.38 4.98 -1.80
C VAL A 144 6.34 5.60 -2.72
N THR A 145 6.65 5.67 -4.02
CA THR A 145 5.85 6.44 -4.98
C THR A 145 5.41 5.62 -6.18
N GLY A 146 4.47 6.15 -6.94
CA GLY A 146 3.90 5.50 -8.13
C GLY A 146 2.39 5.70 -8.20
N VAL A 147 1.82 5.37 -9.34
CA VAL A 147 0.36 5.46 -9.57
C VAL A 147 -0.42 4.50 -8.66
N THR A 148 -1.73 4.70 -8.56
CA THR A 148 -2.61 3.77 -7.85
C THR A 148 -2.47 2.36 -8.43
N GLY A 149 -2.34 1.36 -7.55
CA GLY A 149 -2.15 -0.03 -7.98
C GLY A 149 -0.73 -0.40 -8.42
N SER A 150 0.29 0.47 -8.21
CA SER A 150 1.69 0.18 -8.53
C SER A 150 2.41 -0.70 -7.48
N GLY A 151 1.76 -1.03 -6.36
CA GLY A 151 2.33 -1.89 -5.31
C GLY A 151 2.93 -1.15 -4.12
N LYS A 152 2.70 0.16 -3.96
CA LYS A 152 3.25 0.98 -2.84
C LYS A 152 2.99 0.39 -1.46
N SER A 153 1.71 0.14 -1.14
CA SER A 153 1.31 -0.40 0.17
C SER A 153 1.91 -1.79 0.42
N THR A 154 2.00 -2.61 -0.62
CA THR A 154 2.61 -3.95 -0.55
C THR A 154 4.11 -3.86 -0.27
N ALA A 155 4.82 -2.96 -0.95
CA ALA A 155 6.25 -2.73 -0.71
C ALA A 155 6.51 -2.18 0.70
N LEU A 156 5.71 -1.21 1.16
CA LEU A 156 5.81 -0.69 2.53
C LEU A 156 5.53 -1.77 3.57
N ALA A 157 4.51 -2.60 3.37
CA ALA A 157 4.20 -3.70 4.27
C ALA A 157 5.36 -4.71 4.36
N ALA A 158 6.01 -5.01 3.22
CA ALA A 158 7.21 -5.86 3.18
C ALA A 158 8.39 -5.24 3.94
N MET A 159 8.62 -3.93 3.79
CA MET A 159 9.68 -3.22 4.52
C MET A 159 9.40 -3.19 6.04
N ILE A 160 8.16 -2.90 6.46
CA ILE A 160 7.76 -2.95 7.88
C ILE A 160 7.91 -4.37 8.44
N GLN A 161 7.52 -5.39 7.67
CA GLN A 161 7.72 -6.79 8.07
C GLN A 161 9.21 -7.14 8.22
N TYR A 162 10.06 -6.66 7.32
CA TYR A 162 11.51 -6.86 7.40
C TYR A 162 12.09 -6.21 8.66
N ILE A 163 11.68 -4.98 8.98
CA ILE A 163 12.07 -4.30 10.22
C ILE A 163 11.63 -5.11 11.44
N ASN A 164 10.37 -5.52 11.47
CA ASN A 164 9.77 -6.30 12.56
C ASN A 164 10.50 -7.62 12.84
N GLN A 165 11.12 -8.20 11.83
CA GLN A 165 11.92 -9.42 11.96
C GLN A 165 13.35 -9.16 12.43
N ASN A 166 13.89 -7.96 12.20
CA ASN A 166 15.33 -7.69 12.35
C ASN A 166 15.67 -6.67 13.44
N ARG A 167 14.73 -5.80 13.86
CA ARG A 167 14.97 -4.71 14.79
C ARG A 167 13.97 -4.71 15.95
N ASN A 168 14.47 -4.46 17.18
CA ASN A 168 13.62 -4.16 18.34
C ASN A 168 13.25 -2.68 18.28
N ALA A 169 12.01 -2.35 17.89
CA ALA A 169 11.55 -0.99 17.68
C ALA A 169 10.06 -0.84 17.99
N ASN A 170 9.65 0.36 18.37
CA ASN A 170 8.24 0.73 18.43
C ASN A 170 7.83 1.35 17.08
N ILE A 171 7.01 0.62 16.32
CA ILE A 171 6.52 1.03 15.01
C ILE A 171 5.09 1.51 15.16
N ILE A 172 4.81 2.72 14.69
CA ILE A 172 3.43 3.23 14.69
C ILE A 172 3.03 3.55 13.25
N THR A 173 1.91 2.96 12.81
CA THR A 173 1.34 3.24 11.50
C THR A 173 0.09 4.10 11.62
N ILE A 174 -0.12 4.99 10.65
CA ILE A 174 -1.33 5.79 10.46
C ILE A 174 -1.78 5.54 9.03
N GLU A 175 -2.93 4.90 8.84
CA GLU A 175 -3.38 4.38 7.54
C GLU A 175 -4.84 4.76 7.26
N ASP A 176 -5.23 4.83 5.98
CA ASP A 176 -6.58 5.17 5.54
C ASP A 176 -6.99 4.38 4.28
N PRO A 177 -7.53 3.17 4.49
CA PRO A 177 -7.56 2.34 5.70
C PRO A 177 -6.32 1.42 5.84
N ILE A 178 -6.26 0.59 6.90
CA ILE A 178 -5.22 -0.43 7.07
C ILE A 178 -5.31 -1.46 5.94
N GLU A 179 -4.19 -1.64 5.19
CA GLU A 179 -4.09 -2.55 4.05
C GLU A 179 -3.58 -3.95 4.43
N PHE A 180 -2.69 -4.02 5.41
CA PHE A 180 -2.07 -5.25 5.90
C PHE A 180 -2.05 -5.23 7.43
N LEU A 181 -2.29 -6.40 8.05
CA LEU A 181 -2.13 -6.54 9.49
C LEU A 181 -0.74 -7.09 9.79
N HIS A 182 -0.08 -6.47 10.74
CA HIS A 182 1.22 -6.92 11.25
C HIS A 182 1.05 -7.55 12.63
N ARG A 183 1.77 -8.66 12.88
CA ARG A 183 1.91 -9.24 14.21
C ARG A 183 3.23 -8.80 14.81
N ASP A 184 3.24 -8.47 16.09
CA ASP A 184 4.49 -8.18 16.80
C ASP A 184 5.44 -9.38 16.71
N ASN A 185 6.72 -9.12 16.47
CA ASN A 185 7.80 -10.09 16.52
C ASN A 185 8.94 -9.50 17.36
N LYS A 186 10.01 -8.96 16.74
CA LYS A 186 11.01 -8.19 17.47
C LYS A 186 10.53 -6.76 17.77
N SER A 187 9.75 -6.18 16.87
CA SER A 187 9.16 -4.85 17.05
C SER A 187 7.76 -4.94 17.66
N HIS A 188 7.37 -3.88 18.34
CA HIS A 188 6.00 -3.63 18.76
C HIS A 188 5.31 -2.74 17.73
N ILE A 189 4.17 -3.19 17.15
CA ILE A 189 3.52 -2.50 16.03
C ILE A 189 2.13 -2.02 16.43
N ASN A 190 1.94 -0.72 16.41
CA ASN A 190 0.68 -0.04 16.68
C ASN A 190 0.09 0.51 15.38
N GLN A 191 -0.96 -0.12 14.85
CA GLN A 191 -1.64 0.33 13.63
C GLN A 191 -2.88 1.16 13.97
N ARG A 192 -2.96 2.37 13.42
CA ARG A 192 -4.05 3.31 13.66
C ARG A 192 -4.74 3.68 12.35
N GLU A 193 -6.03 3.44 12.27
CA GLU A 193 -6.86 3.75 11.10
C GLU A 193 -7.53 5.11 11.20
N VAL A 194 -7.40 5.92 10.17
CA VAL A 194 -8.10 7.22 10.07
C VAL A 194 -9.62 6.97 10.00
N GLY A 195 -10.38 7.77 10.74
CA GLY A 195 -11.83 7.63 10.84
C GLY A 195 -12.31 6.65 11.91
N THR A 196 -11.44 5.73 12.34
CA THR A 196 -11.72 4.75 13.41
C THR A 196 -10.92 5.07 14.68
N ASP A 197 -9.59 5.11 14.58
CA ASP A 197 -8.68 5.28 15.72
C ASP A 197 -8.15 6.70 15.85
N THR A 198 -8.27 7.48 14.79
CA THR A 198 -7.85 8.88 14.73
C THR A 198 -8.70 9.66 13.72
N ALA A 199 -8.75 10.99 13.86
CA ALA A 199 -9.57 11.83 13.00
C ALA A 199 -8.90 12.17 11.65
N SER A 200 -7.55 12.27 11.59
CA SER A 200 -6.82 12.60 10.37
C SER A 200 -5.34 12.22 10.50
N PHE A 201 -4.63 12.15 9.36
CA PHE A 201 -3.18 11.94 9.33
C PHE A 201 -2.41 12.99 10.14
N ALA A 202 -2.65 14.29 9.88
CA ALA A 202 -1.97 15.38 10.55
C ALA A 202 -2.19 15.37 12.07
N GLN A 203 -3.43 15.12 12.52
CA GLN A 203 -3.75 15.06 13.94
C GLN A 203 -3.09 13.86 14.63
N ALA A 204 -3.12 12.70 13.99
CA ALA A 204 -2.47 11.50 14.50
C ALA A 204 -0.97 11.70 14.61
N LEU A 205 -0.32 12.18 13.54
CA LEU A 205 1.13 12.32 13.45
C LEU A 205 1.69 13.27 14.53
N ARG A 206 1.02 14.41 14.79
CA ARG A 206 1.39 15.31 15.89
C ARG A 206 1.34 14.66 17.28
N ARG A 207 0.45 13.68 17.48
CA ARG A 207 0.28 13.00 18.78
C ARG A 207 1.18 11.78 18.93
N VAL A 208 1.43 11.08 17.83
CA VAL A 208 2.26 9.88 17.79
C VAL A 208 3.68 10.15 18.25
N LEU A 209 4.23 11.34 17.96
CA LEU A 209 5.56 11.76 18.45
C LEU A 209 5.73 11.76 19.98
N ARG A 210 4.62 11.62 20.75
CA ARG A 210 4.62 11.46 22.21
C ARG A 210 4.36 10.02 22.65
N GLN A 211 4.35 9.08 21.73
CA GLN A 211 4.08 7.66 21.97
C GLN A 211 5.36 6.81 21.87
N ASP A 212 6.53 7.46 22.00
CA ASP A 212 7.85 6.85 21.93
C ASP A 212 8.08 6.03 20.66
N PRO A 213 7.81 6.58 19.47
CA PRO A 213 8.01 5.86 18.22
C PRO A 213 9.49 5.89 17.81
N ASP A 214 10.01 4.75 17.34
CA ASP A 214 11.27 4.70 16.59
C ASP A 214 10.98 4.88 15.09
N ILE A 215 9.87 4.30 14.65
CA ILE A 215 9.50 4.21 13.23
C ILE A 215 8.05 4.63 13.06
N LEU A 216 7.83 5.45 12.06
CA LEU A 216 6.50 5.94 11.68
C LEU A 216 6.19 5.52 10.24
N LEU A 217 4.98 4.99 10.01
CA LEU A 217 4.42 4.85 8.67
C LEU A 217 3.21 5.79 8.58
N VAL A 218 3.30 6.75 7.67
CA VAL A 218 2.19 7.65 7.33
C VAL A 218 1.70 7.22 5.96
N GLY A 219 0.52 6.63 5.90
CA GLY A 219 -0.01 5.96 4.71
C GLY A 219 0.16 6.77 3.43
N GLU A 220 -0.17 8.05 3.47
CA GLU A 220 0.09 8.98 2.38
C GLU A 220 0.18 10.44 2.83
N ILE A 221 0.92 11.24 2.06
CA ILE A 221 1.02 12.69 2.25
C ILE A 221 0.12 13.39 1.23
N ARG A 222 -0.98 13.98 1.72
CA ARG A 222 -1.94 14.73 0.89
C ARG A 222 -1.91 16.24 1.11
N ASP A 223 -1.38 16.68 2.24
CA ASP A 223 -1.40 18.08 2.68
C ASP A 223 -0.06 18.52 3.27
N LEU A 224 0.12 19.85 3.34
CA LEU A 224 1.33 20.49 3.84
C LEU A 224 1.58 20.16 5.32
N ASP A 225 0.55 20.12 6.15
CA ASP A 225 0.67 19.85 7.59
C ASP A 225 1.26 18.47 7.86
N THR A 226 0.78 17.46 7.12
CA THR A 226 1.29 16.08 7.19
C THR A 226 2.72 16.00 6.70
N LEU A 227 3.04 16.66 5.56
CA LEU A 227 4.39 16.69 4.99
C LEU A 227 5.40 17.34 5.95
N ASP A 228 5.09 18.53 6.44
CA ASP A 228 5.97 19.30 7.33
C ASP A 228 6.26 18.52 8.64
N THR A 229 5.23 17.91 9.21
CA THR A 229 5.39 17.11 10.44
C THR A 229 6.21 15.84 10.16
N ALA A 230 6.02 15.16 9.02
CA ALA A 230 6.78 13.98 8.64
C ALA A 230 8.26 14.30 8.41
N MET A 231 8.57 15.39 7.70
CA MET A 231 9.96 15.83 7.48
C MET A 231 10.66 16.21 8.79
N LYS A 232 9.97 16.94 9.68
CA LYS A 232 10.51 17.29 11.00
C LYS A 232 10.74 16.06 11.86
N ALA A 233 9.84 15.08 11.86
CA ALA A 233 10.03 13.82 12.57
C ALA A 233 11.27 13.07 12.04
N ALA A 234 11.45 13.01 10.72
CA ALA A 234 12.60 12.37 10.10
C ALA A 234 13.93 13.10 10.45
N ASP A 235 13.92 14.42 10.42
CA ASP A 235 15.10 15.24 10.75
C ASP A 235 15.48 15.13 12.24
N THR A 236 14.49 14.98 13.12
CA THR A 236 14.69 14.88 14.57
C THR A 236 14.99 13.47 15.09
N GLY A 237 15.14 12.47 14.22
CA GLY A 237 15.68 11.16 14.62
C GLY A 237 14.79 9.95 14.34
N HIS A 238 13.59 10.12 13.82
CA HIS A 238 12.69 9.01 13.51
C HIS A 238 12.91 8.49 12.08
N LEU A 239 12.69 7.20 11.86
CA LEU A 239 12.57 6.64 10.52
C LEU A 239 11.11 6.75 10.07
N VAL A 240 10.86 7.54 9.04
CA VAL A 240 9.50 7.86 8.58
C VAL A 240 9.29 7.31 7.18
N PHE A 241 8.29 6.44 7.02
CA PHE A 241 7.83 5.94 5.73
C PHE A 241 6.54 6.65 5.31
N SER A 242 6.44 7.00 4.03
CA SER A 242 5.17 7.51 3.49
C SER A 242 5.05 7.28 1.99
N THR A 243 3.89 7.63 1.42
CA THR A 243 3.65 7.54 -0.02
C THR A 243 3.31 8.89 -0.65
N LEU A 244 3.64 9.00 -1.93
CA LEU A 244 3.17 10.04 -2.84
C LEU A 244 2.73 9.40 -4.16
N HIS A 245 1.88 10.11 -4.93
CA HIS A 245 1.37 9.62 -6.24
C HIS A 245 2.19 10.15 -7.42
N THR A 246 3.47 10.41 -7.22
CA THR A 246 4.42 10.81 -8.26
C THR A 246 4.98 9.59 -8.96
N THR A 247 5.48 9.74 -10.20
CA THR A 247 5.89 8.63 -11.06
C THR A 247 7.37 8.29 -10.98
N ASP A 248 8.20 9.20 -10.44
CA ASP A 248 9.65 9.06 -10.32
C ASP A 248 10.21 9.94 -9.18
N ALA A 249 11.50 9.78 -8.88
CA ALA A 249 12.17 10.49 -7.79
C ALA A 249 12.27 12.00 -8.02
N THR A 250 12.55 12.43 -9.25
CA THR A 250 12.64 13.85 -9.59
C THR A 250 11.30 14.55 -9.42
N GLN A 251 10.22 13.94 -9.92
CA GLN A 251 8.87 14.46 -9.72
C GLN A 251 8.47 14.44 -8.24
N THR A 252 8.94 13.48 -7.47
CA THR A 252 8.71 13.41 -6.02
C THR A 252 9.30 14.61 -5.30
N ILE A 253 10.56 14.95 -5.58
CA ILE A 253 11.21 16.13 -5.02
C ILE A 253 10.46 17.41 -5.42
N ASN A 254 10.13 17.56 -6.69
CA ASN A 254 9.38 18.72 -7.18
C ASN A 254 7.99 18.82 -6.55
N ARG A 255 7.30 17.68 -6.35
CA ARG A 255 6.00 17.62 -5.70
C ARG A 255 6.08 18.08 -4.25
N ILE A 256 7.07 17.66 -3.50
CA ILE A 256 7.31 18.11 -2.12
C ILE A 256 7.49 19.63 -2.09
N LEU A 257 8.32 20.19 -2.96
CA LEU A 257 8.53 21.61 -3.03
C LEU A 257 7.26 22.38 -3.41
N SER A 258 6.39 21.79 -4.23
CA SER A 258 5.14 22.43 -4.67
C SER A 258 4.09 22.60 -3.55
N PHE A 259 4.23 21.94 -2.41
CA PHE A 259 3.38 22.17 -1.23
C PHE A 259 3.67 23.52 -0.57
N TYR A 260 4.86 24.11 -0.81
CA TYR A 260 5.31 25.33 -0.19
C TYR A 260 5.30 26.53 -1.16
N PRO A 261 4.99 27.73 -0.66
CA PRO A 261 5.07 28.93 -1.48
C PRO A 261 6.53 29.17 -1.94
N PRO A 262 6.75 29.86 -3.10
CA PRO A 262 8.07 30.02 -3.70
C PRO A 262 9.14 30.59 -2.75
N HIS A 263 8.80 31.52 -1.88
CA HIS A 263 9.75 32.13 -0.95
C HIS A 263 10.27 31.19 0.15
N GLN A 264 9.58 30.07 0.41
CA GLN A 264 9.99 29.07 1.40
C GLN A 264 10.74 27.90 0.76
N GLN A 265 10.65 27.71 -0.55
CA GLN A 265 11.21 26.53 -1.22
C GLN A 265 12.71 26.36 -1.03
N ALA A 266 13.46 27.45 -0.92
CA ALA A 266 14.90 27.38 -0.66
C ALA A 266 15.21 26.74 0.69
N GLU A 267 14.50 27.13 1.75
CA GLU A 267 14.65 26.56 3.09
C GLU A 267 14.19 25.09 3.12
N VAL A 268 13.07 24.80 2.47
CA VAL A 268 12.53 23.44 2.36
C VAL A 268 13.48 22.49 1.63
N ARG A 269 14.22 22.96 0.62
CA ARG A 269 15.27 22.18 -0.06
C ARG A 269 16.37 21.74 0.92
N PHE A 270 16.80 22.62 1.82
CA PHE A 270 17.80 22.27 2.85
C PHE A 270 17.25 21.22 3.82
N LEU A 271 16.01 21.40 4.31
CA LEU A 271 15.36 20.44 5.20
C LEU A 271 15.14 19.08 4.50
N LEU A 272 14.64 19.10 3.26
CA LEU A 272 14.44 17.87 2.49
C LEU A 272 15.77 17.15 2.24
N ALA A 273 16.81 17.87 1.84
CA ALA A 273 18.14 17.29 1.62
C ALA A 273 18.75 16.67 2.88
N SER A 274 18.39 17.19 4.07
CA SER A 274 18.80 16.60 5.37
C SER A 274 17.96 15.41 5.77
N ALA A 275 16.65 15.53 5.65
CA ALA A 275 15.69 14.55 6.15
C ALA A 275 15.48 13.34 5.22
N LEU A 276 15.57 13.52 3.89
CA LEU A 276 15.35 12.45 2.92
C LEU A 276 16.42 11.36 3.09
N GLU A 277 16.02 10.09 3.06
CA GLU A 277 16.91 8.93 3.02
C GLU A 277 16.83 8.22 1.67
N ALA A 278 15.61 7.98 1.16
CA ALA A 278 15.41 7.34 -0.12
C ALA A 278 14.05 7.68 -0.76
N VAL A 279 14.00 7.57 -2.09
CA VAL A 279 12.75 7.53 -2.87
C VAL A 279 12.72 6.22 -3.64
N ILE A 280 11.63 5.47 -3.51
CA ILE A 280 11.40 4.20 -4.18
C ILE A 280 10.16 4.35 -5.05
N SER A 281 10.34 4.43 -6.37
CA SER A 281 9.24 4.59 -7.33
C SER A 281 8.92 3.25 -7.98
N LEU A 282 7.62 2.90 -8.10
CA LEU A 282 7.19 1.57 -8.53
C LEU A 282 6.27 1.62 -9.75
N ARG A 283 6.48 0.69 -10.69
CA ARG A 283 5.59 0.32 -11.79
C ARG A 283 5.36 -1.19 -11.77
N LEU A 284 4.12 -1.65 -11.92
CA LEU A 284 3.83 -3.08 -12.05
C LEU A 284 3.69 -3.44 -13.52
N VAL A 285 4.58 -4.29 -14.01
CA VAL A 285 4.70 -4.71 -15.42
C VAL A 285 4.11 -6.11 -15.58
N PRO A 286 3.25 -6.36 -16.59
CA PRO A 286 2.75 -7.71 -16.89
C PRO A 286 3.92 -8.65 -17.23
N ARG A 287 3.88 -9.85 -16.66
CA ARG A 287 4.84 -10.93 -16.96
C ARG A 287 4.50 -11.61 -18.28
N SER A 288 5.52 -12.13 -18.96
CA SER A 288 5.39 -12.94 -20.18
C SER A 288 5.66 -14.42 -19.93
N ASP A 289 6.34 -14.76 -18.84
CA ASP A 289 6.72 -16.16 -18.50
C ASP A 289 5.64 -16.92 -17.74
N LYS A 290 4.79 -16.22 -16.98
CA LYS A 290 3.68 -16.78 -16.21
C LYS A 290 2.62 -15.71 -15.90
N PRO A 291 1.38 -16.09 -15.51
CA PRO A 291 0.38 -15.12 -15.08
C PRO A 291 0.87 -14.25 -13.92
N GLY A 292 0.52 -12.95 -13.96
CA GLY A 292 0.83 -11.98 -12.90
C GLY A 292 1.63 -10.79 -13.38
N ARG A 293 2.20 -10.06 -12.42
CA ARG A 293 2.98 -8.85 -12.66
C ARG A 293 4.28 -8.90 -11.88
N VAL A 294 5.29 -8.15 -12.33
CA VAL A 294 6.56 -7.97 -11.64
C VAL A 294 6.81 -6.47 -11.43
N PRO A 295 7.38 -6.04 -10.29
CA PRO A 295 7.71 -4.64 -10.08
C PRO A 295 8.93 -4.23 -10.90
N ALA A 296 8.81 -3.13 -11.65
CA ALA A 296 9.95 -2.32 -12.03
C ALA A 296 10.09 -1.21 -10.99
N ALA A 297 11.28 -1.04 -10.44
CA ALA A 297 11.54 -0.09 -9.38
C ALA A 297 12.66 0.88 -9.78
N GLU A 298 12.43 2.17 -9.54
CA GLU A 298 13.48 3.18 -9.46
C GLU A 298 13.81 3.41 -7.99
N VAL A 299 15.10 3.44 -7.66
CA VAL A 299 15.57 3.65 -6.28
C VAL A 299 16.60 4.76 -6.26
N LEU A 300 16.24 5.87 -5.61
CA LEU A 300 17.13 6.97 -5.25
C LEU A 300 17.55 6.82 -3.80
N ILE A 301 18.86 6.84 -3.53
CA ILE A 301 19.41 6.97 -2.18
C ILE A 301 20.02 8.36 -2.04
N ASN A 302 19.76 9.02 -0.92
CA ASN A 302 20.17 10.38 -0.67
C ASN A 302 21.66 10.49 -0.31
N THR A 303 22.53 10.25 -1.30
CA THR A 303 23.99 10.40 -1.19
C THR A 303 24.37 11.88 -1.06
N ALA A 304 25.66 12.17 -0.79
CA ALA A 304 26.16 13.53 -0.71
C ALA A 304 25.91 14.31 -2.03
N ALA A 305 26.10 13.66 -3.18
CA ALA A 305 25.84 14.25 -4.49
C ALA A 305 24.35 14.55 -4.70
N VAL A 306 23.46 13.62 -4.31
CA VAL A 306 22.00 13.83 -4.39
C VAL A 306 21.58 14.99 -3.48
N ARG A 307 22.09 15.07 -2.24
CA ARG A 307 21.82 16.19 -1.33
C ARG A 307 22.19 17.55 -1.92
N GLU A 308 23.36 17.63 -2.55
CA GLU A 308 23.78 18.87 -3.23
C GLU A 308 22.81 19.23 -4.36
N ASN A 309 22.39 18.24 -5.17
CA ASN A 309 21.44 18.47 -6.25
C ASN A 309 20.03 18.85 -5.78
N ILE A 310 19.60 18.33 -4.62
CA ILE A 310 18.32 18.76 -4.01
C ILE A 310 18.40 20.22 -3.53
N ARG A 311 19.51 20.62 -2.92
CA ARG A 311 19.72 21.99 -2.40
C ARG A 311 19.78 23.02 -3.52
N ASP A 312 20.41 22.68 -4.64
CA ASP A 312 20.59 23.58 -5.78
C ASP A 312 19.49 23.38 -6.81
N MET A 313 18.66 24.41 -6.98
CA MET A 313 17.54 24.38 -7.94
C MET A 313 18.00 24.14 -9.39
N THR A 314 19.20 24.61 -9.76
CA THR A 314 19.73 24.49 -11.11
C THR A 314 20.24 23.09 -11.44
N LYS A 315 20.57 22.28 -10.42
CA LYS A 315 21.12 20.93 -10.54
C LYS A 315 20.08 19.81 -10.43
N SER A 316 18.83 20.12 -10.12
CA SER A 316 17.79 19.10 -9.92
C SER A 316 17.54 18.22 -11.16
N LEU A 317 17.91 18.65 -12.34
CA LEU A 317 17.83 17.89 -13.59
C LEU A 317 18.87 16.76 -13.69
N ASN A 318 19.92 16.76 -12.87
CA ASN A 318 20.99 15.75 -12.90
C ASN A 318 20.65 14.52 -12.03
N ILE A 319 19.55 14.54 -11.29
CA ILE A 319 19.14 13.44 -10.40
C ILE A 319 19.00 12.10 -11.14
N PRO A 320 18.38 12.00 -12.33
CA PRO A 320 18.30 10.75 -13.07
C PRO A 320 19.67 10.13 -13.41
N GLU A 321 20.67 10.95 -13.75
CA GLU A 321 22.03 10.50 -14.03
C GLU A 321 22.69 9.96 -12.75
N LEU A 322 22.53 10.66 -11.62
CA LEU A 322 23.05 10.20 -10.33
C LEU A 322 22.42 8.86 -9.88
N ILE A 323 21.14 8.63 -10.19
CA ILE A 323 20.49 7.35 -9.94
C ILE A 323 21.13 6.25 -10.79
N ALA A 324 21.30 6.50 -12.09
CA ALA A 324 21.86 5.54 -13.03
C ALA A 324 23.32 5.17 -12.68
N ASP A 325 24.15 6.17 -12.31
CA ASP A 325 25.55 5.99 -11.94
C ASP A 325 25.74 5.34 -10.57
N GLY A 326 24.78 5.52 -9.68
CA GLY A 326 24.84 5.01 -8.30
C GLY A 326 24.53 3.51 -8.14
N THR A 327 24.40 2.74 -9.22
CA THR A 327 23.99 1.35 -9.19
C THR A 327 24.97 0.47 -8.42
N VAL A 328 26.26 0.51 -8.77
CA VAL A 328 27.27 -0.39 -8.18
C VAL A 328 27.60 -0.02 -6.74
N GLN A 329 27.74 1.29 -6.46
CA GLN A 329 28.22 1.73 -5.16
C GLN A 329 27.14 1.79 -4.10
N TYR A 330 25.90 2.15 -4.48
CA TYR A 330 24.82 2.44 -3.54
C TYR A 330 23.61 1.54 -3.71
N GLY A 331 23.53 0.72 -4.77
CA GLY A 331 22.36 -0.08 -5.09
C GLY A 331 21.19 0.74 -5.64
N MET A 332 21.47 1.99 -6.12
CA MET A 332 20.47 2.77 -6.84
C MET A 332 20.19 2.13 -8.20
N GLN A 333 18.99 2.34 -8.73
CA GLN A 333 18.67 1.92 -10.09
C GLN A 333 17.58 2.81 -10.68
N SER A 334 17.64 3.02 -12.01
CA SER A 334 16.57 3.66 -12.76
C SER A 334 15.50 2.64 -13.18
N PHE A 335 14.33 3.13 -13.59
CA PHE A 335 13.31 2.25 -14.17
C PHE A 335 13.82 1.46 -15.36
N ASP A 336 14.58 2.11 -16.25
CA ASP A 336 15.06 1.49 -17.49
C ASP A 336 16.09 0.39 -17.19
N GLN A 337 16.94 0.57 -16.17
CA GLN A 337 17.83 -0.48 -15.68
C GLN A 337 17.03 -1.67 -15.08
N SER A 338 16.01 -1.39 -14.30
CA SER A 338 15.13 -2.42 -13.74
C SER A 338 14.41 -3.21 -14.84
N LEU A 339 13.84 -2.51 -15.84
CA LEU A 339 13.16 -3.13 -16.97
C LEU A 339 14.12 -3.96 -17.83
N MET A 340 15.33 -3.47 -18.09
CA MET A 340 16.36 -4.20 -18.83
C MET A 340 16.73 -5.52 -18.15
N ASN A 341 16.86 -5.50 -16.82
CA ASN A 341 17.10 -6.73 -16.04
C ASN A 341 15.96 -7.75 -16.20
N TRP A 342 14.68 -7.30 -16.12
CA TRP A 342 13.54 -8.19 -16.33
C TRP A 342 13.43 -8.71 -17.75
N TYR A 343 13.74 -7.88 -18.74
CA TYR A 343 13.78 -8.28 -20.14
C TYR A 343 14.89 -9.31 -20.41
N LYS A 344 16.13 -9.06 -19.96
CA LYS A 344 17.27 -10.00 -20.08
C LYS A 344 16.98 -11.34 -19.42
N LYS A 345 16.20 -11.38 -18.32
CA LYS A 345 15.75 -12.60 -17.64
C LYS A 345 14.55 -13.28 -18.32
N GLY A 346 13.99 -12.72 -19.40
CA GLY A 346 12.82 -13.24 -20.09
C GLY A 346 11.49 -13.15 -19.30
N VAL A 347 11.48 -12.36 -18.22
CA VAL A 347 10.28 -12.20 -17.36
C VAL A 347 9.24 -11.30 -17.99
N ILE A 348 9.65 -10.27 -18.74
CA ILE A 348 8.77 -9.35 -19.47
C ILE A 348 9.08 -9.39 -20.96
N SER A 349 8.08 -9.09 -21.80
CA SER A 349 8.28 -8.99 -23.26
C SER A 349 8.95 -7.66 -23.63
N TYR A 350 9.47 -7.61 -24.86
CA TYR A 350 10.04 -6.40 -25.45
C TYR A 350 9.04 -5.23 -25.48
N GLU A 351 7.81 -5.52 -25.90
CA GLU A 351 6.72 -4.56 -25.97
C GLU A 351 6.40 -3.98 -24.60
N ASN A 352 6.31 -4.84 -23.57
CA ASN A 352 6.10 -4.40 -22.19
C ASN A 352 7.29 -3.58 -21.69
N ALA A 353 8.52 -3.98 -21.98
CA ALA A 353 9.70 -3.24 -21.58
C ALA A 353 9.70 -1.82 -22.18
N LEU A 354 9.41 -1.68 -23.47
CA LEU A 354 9.29 -0.37 -24.14
C LEU A 354 8.13 0.47 -23.61
N TYR A 355 6.97 -0.15 -23.39
CA TYR A 355 5.77 0.57 -22.92
C TYR A 355 5.98 1.20 -21.54
N TYR A 356 6.70 0.49 -20.64
CA TYR A 356 6.97 0.97 -19.28
C TYR A 356 8.28 1.73 -19.14
N ALA A 357 9.12 1.82 -20.19
CA ALA A 357 10.37 2.56 -20.15
C ALA A 357 10.15 4.06 -19.96
N THR A 358 11.09 4.71 -19.29
CA THR A 358 11.12 6.16 -19.13
C THR A 358 11.54 6.84 -20.44
N ASN A 359 12.53 6.26 -21.12
CA ASN A 359 12.96 6.69 -22.46
C ASN A 359 12.91 5.49 -23.43
N PRO A 360 11.76 5.22 -24.09
CA PRO A 360 11.61 4.07 -24.99
C PRO A 360 12.61 4.04 -26.14
N SER A 361 12.96 5.19 -26.70
CA SER A 361 13.90 5.29 -27.83
C SER A 361 15.32 4.89 -27.42
N GLU A 362 15.80 5.41 -26.32
CA GLU A 362 17.10 5.06 -25.76
C GLU A 362 17.14 3.59 -25.32
N PHE A 363 16.06 3.11 -24.68
CA PHE A 363 15.91 1.72 -24.26
C PHE A 363 16.02 0.76 -25.46
N ALA A 364 15.36 1.07 -26.59
CA ALA A 364 15.43 0.26 -27.81
C ALA A 364 16.84 0.20 -28.38
N LEU A 365 17.56 1.32 -28.44
CA LEU A 365 18.96 1.39 -28.92
C LEU A 365 19.89 0.53 -28.04
N ARG A 366 19.72 0.58 -26.72
CA ARG A 366 20.53 -0.22 -25.79
C ARG A 366 20.29 -1.72 -25.93
N ILE A 367 19.05 -2.16 -26.21
CA ILE A 367 18.77 -3.58 -26.52
C ILE A 367 19.51 -4.02 -27.79
N GLN A 368 19.64 -3.14 -28.79
CA GLN A 368 20.37 -3.43 -30.03
C GLN A 368 21.90 -3.36 -29.89
N GLY A 369 22.41 -3.10 -28.68
CA GLY A 369 23.84 -3.04 -28.41
C GLY A 369 24.49 -1.69 -28.80
N VAL A 370 23.69 -0.65 -29.09
CA VAL A 370 24.18 0.70 -29.35
C VAL A 370 24.37 1.40 -27.99
N ALA A 371 25.65 1.56 -27.59
CA ALA A 371 25.98 2.34 -26.38
C ALA A 371 25.69 3.83 -26.65
N GLY A 372 24.92 4.47 -25.74
CA GLY A 372 24.74 5.91 -25.78
C GLY A 372 26.02 6.64 -25.34
N ALA A 373 26.06 7.95 -25.60
CA ALA A 373 27.23 8.81 -25.30
C ALA A 373 27.60 8.94 -23.81
N SER A 374 26.73 8.51 -22.90
CA SER A 374 27.04 8.34 -21.46
C SER A 374 27.36 6.87 -21.19
N GLU A 375 28.62 6.58 -20.93
CA GLU A 375 29.12 5.24 -20.57
C GLU A 375 28.64 4.75 -19.20
N THR A 376 27.36 4.73 -18.97
CA THR A 376 26.81 4.06 -17.78
C THR A 376 26.62 2.60 -18.10
N SER A 377 27.54 1.77 -17.62
CA SER A 377 27.53 0.31 -17.80
C SER A 377 26.30 -0.32 -17.12
N TRP A 378 25.26 -0.60 -17.92
CA TRP A 378 24.09 -1.37 -17.48
C TRP A 378 24.41 -2.88 -17.35
N ASP A 379 25.62 -3.28 -17.74
CA ASP A 379 26.06 -4.68 -17.70
C ASP A 379 26.53 -5.13 -16.32
N ASN A 380 26.75 -4.20 -15.39
CA ASN A 380 27.19 -4.49 -14.02
C ASN A 380 26.04 -4.69 -13.01
N ILE A 381 24.82 -4.97 -13.46
CA ILE A 381 23.75 -5.44 -12.58
C ILE A 381 24.00 -6.94 -12.32
N GLN A 382 24.94 -7.22 -11.39
CA GLN A 382 25.26 -8.58 -10.91
C GLN A 382 24.02 -9.21 -10.29
N GLN A 383 23.69 -10.47 -10.68
CA GLN A 383 24.31 -11.73 -10.20
C GLN A 383 24.53 -11.75 -8.68
N ASP A 384 23.57 -11.32 -7.88
CA ASP A 384 23.45 -11.73 -6.51
C ASP A 384 22.02 -12.14 -6.26
N VAL A 385 21.75 -13.39 -6.56
CA VAL A 385 20.84 -14.29 -5.83
C VAL A 385 20.76 -15.61 -6.61
N VAL A 386 21.59 -16.58 -6.28
CA VAL A 386 21.25 -18.00 -6.11
C VAL A 386 22.45 -18.71 -5.49
N THR A 387 22.44 -18.92 -4.22
CA THR A 387 22.72 -20.23 -3.58
C THR A 387 21.89 -20.35 -2.34
#